data_4d5fb6053cd62ba209b5dd2cd02ae4ef
#
_entry.id   4d5fb6053cd62ba209b5dd2cd02ae4ef
#
_cell.length_a   1.000
_cell.length_b   1.000
_cell.length_c   1.000
_cell.angle_alpha   90.00
_cell.angle_beta   90.00
_cell.angle_gamma   90.00
#
_symmetry.space_group_name_H-M   'P 1'
#
loop_
_entity.id
_entity.type
_entity.pdbx_description
1 polymer ?
#
loop_
_entity_poly.entity_id
_entity_poly.type
_entity_poly.pdbx_seq_one_letter_code
_entity_poly.pdbx_strand_id
1 'polypeptide(L)'
;SIEIYKKNNQMTDLTADVQFYVDQMKEIQTKIVEMEAQGHAIRFMEDFVQNPANKYNLVPVLMNVQEGEKGGSITTYNELLVNRQRMLQNSKEDNPLFTVMDKQLDQMRKSVALTIKNAQESLNLTLKDLKAKEKAILDKMGNVPTQEREFMNYKRDQEIAQGVYLILLQKREEALLKLNKSMNRALIVDEAFVKSTPVAPRKLYAALAVFLLTIVVPVVYLFCK
;
A
#
# COMPACT_ATOMS: atom_id res chain seq x y z
N SER A 1 -22.94 -28.43 -9.72
CA SER A 1 -21.57 -28.96 -9.78
C SER A 1 -21.26 -29.43 -11.19
N ILE A 2 -20.11 -29.05 -11.75
CA ILE A 2 -19.64 -29.42 -13.11
C ILE A 2 -19.68 -30.93 -13.34
N GLU A 3 -19.31 -31.72 -12.32
CA GLU A 3 -19.37 -33.19 -12.40
C GLU A 3 -20.78 -33.73 -12.64
N ILE A 4 -21.80 -33.20 -11.95
CA ILE A 4 -23.19 -33.60 -12.11
C ILE A 4 -23.67 -33.21 -13.51
N TYR A 5 -23.26 -32.03 -14.01
CA TYR A 5 -23.64 -31.60 -15.36
C TYR A 5 -23.02 -32.49 -16.45
N LYS A 6 -21.73 -32.82 -16.35
CA LYS A 6 -21.03 -33.75 -17.24
C LYS A 6 -21.71 -35.13 -17.25
N LYS A 7 -22.01 -35.65 -16.06
CA LYS A 7 -22.66 -36.99 -15.92
C LYS A 7 -24.05 -37.02 -16.53
N ASN A 8 -24.87 -35.98 -16.31
CA ASN A 8 -26.23 -35.90 -16.81
C ASN A 8 -26.30 -35.73 -18.33
N ASN A 9 -25.31 -35.10 -18.94
CA ASN A 9 -25.29 -34.81 -20.37
C ASN A 9 -24.38 -35.75 -21.18
N GLN A 10 -23.82 -36.80 -20.57
CA GLN A 10 -22.92 -37.80 -21.20
C GLN A 10 -21.74 -37.17 -21.96
N MET A 11 -21.24 -36.03 -21.48
CA MET A 11 -20.12 -35.34 -22.11
C MET A 11 -18.81 -36.07 -21.75
N THR A 12 -18.27 -36.81 -22.69
CA THR A 12 -17.06 -37.63 -22.49
C THR A 12 -15.77 -36.86 -22.83
N ASP A 13 -15.80 -35.99 -23.86
CA ASP A 13 -14.62 -35.15 -24.17
C ASP A 13 -15.04 -33.87 -24.88
N LEU A 14 -14.38 -32.77 -24.47
CA LEU A 14 -14.39 -31.52 -25.22
C LEU A 14 -13.37 -31.64 -26.35
N THR A 15 -13.78 -31.32 -27.58
CA THR A 15 -12.81 -31.28 -28.69
C THR A 15 -11.64 -30.34 -28.35
N ALA A 16 -10.44 -30.61 -28.88
CA ALA A 16 -9.24 -29.80 -28.62
C ALA A 16 -9.49 -28.31 -28.86
N ASP A 17 -10.32 -27.97 -29.86
CA ASP A 17 -10.70 -26.59 -30.18
C ASP A 17 -11.55 -25.94 -29.06
N VAL A 18 -12.48 -26.68 -28.49
CA VAL A 18 -13.29 -26.18 -27.37
C VAL A 18 -12.43 -25.96 -26.14
N GLN A 19 -11.51 -26.88 -25.83
CA GLN A 19 -10.59 -26.72 -24.70
C GLN A 19 -9.70 -25.49 -24.89
N PHE A 20 -9.20 -25.23 -26.08
CA PHE A 20 -8.43 -24.04 -26.41
C PHE A 20 -9.23 -22.75 -26.15
N TYR A 21 -10.49 -22.68 -26.60
CA TYR A 21 -11.35 -21.52 -26.30
C TYR A 21 -11.67 -21.39 -24.81
N VAL A 22 -11.80 -22.50 -24.09
CA VAL A 22 -11.97 -22.51 -22.63
C VAL A 22 -10.78 -21.85 -21.95
N ASP A 23 -9.57 -22.25 -22.32
CA ASP A 23 -8.35 -21.76 -21.69
C ASP A 23 -8.14 -20.26 -21.99
N GLN A 24 -8.39 -19.84 -23.25
CA GLN A 24 -8.38 -18.41 -23.59
C GLN A 24 -9.44 -17.61 -22.83
N MET A 25 -10.65 -18.14 -22.69
CA MET A 25 -11.73 -17.51 -21.95
C MET A 25 -11.34 -17.32 -20.49
N LYS A 26 -10.75 -18.35 -19.87
CA LYS A 26 -10.26 -18.31 -18.50
C LYS A 26 -9.24 -17.19 -18.31
N GLU A 27 -8.25 -17.10 -19.22
CA GLU A 27 -7.23 -16.05 -19.14
C GLU A 27 -7.85 -14.65 -19.23
N ILE A 28 -8.75 -14.43 -20.19
CA ILE A 28 -9.41 -13.14 -20.36
C ILE A 28 -10.25 -12.79 -19.14
N GLN A 29 -10.99 -13.73 -18.59
CA GLN A 29 -11.84 -13.47 -17.43
C GLN A 29 -11.03 -13.21 -16.16
N THR A 30 -9.93 -13.92 -15.97
CA THR A 30 -9.00 -13.61 -14.87
C THR A 30 -8.51 -12.16 -14.98
N LYS A 31 -8.12 -11.73 -16.19
CA LYS A 31 -7.70 -10.35 -16.44
C LYS A 31 -8.84 -9.35 -16.21
N ILE A 32 -10.06 -9.65 -16.61
CA ILE A 32 -11.23 -8.79 -16.37
C ILE A 32 -11.44 -8.60 -14.86
N VAL A 33 -11.42 -9.68 -14.08
CA VAL A 33 -11.58 -9.62 -12.62
C VAL A 33 -10.47 -8.80 -11.96
N GLU A 34 -9.23 -8.99 -12.39
CA GLU A 34 -8.09 -8.19 -11.91
C GLU A 34 -8.28 -6.70 -12.22
N MET A 35 -8.68 -6.37 -13.46
CA MET A 35 -8.92 -4.99 -13.87
C MET A 35 -10.11 -4.37 -13.14
N GLU A 36 -11.18 -5.12 -12.91
CA GLU A 36 -12.32 -4.65 -12.13
C GLU A 36 -11.95 -4.38 -10.67
N ALA A 37 -11.12 -5.23 -10.06
CA ALA A 37 -10.58 -5.00 -8.72
C ALA A 37 -9.70 -3.74 -8.67
N GLN A 38 -8.84 -3.53 -9.68
CA GLN A 38 -8.07 -2.30 -9.82
C GLN A 38 -8.97 -1.08 -9.98
N GLY A 39 -10.05 -1.20 -10.74
CA GLY A 39 -11.03 -0.13 -10.91
C GLY A 39 -11.72 0.30 -9.61
N HIS A 40 -12.01 -0.65 -8.72
CA HIS A 40 -12.52 -0.33 -7.39
C HIS A 40 -11.48 0.42 -6.55
N ALA A 41 -10.23 0.02 -6.64
CA ALA A 41 -9.14 0.70 -5.95
C ALA A 41 -8.92 2.14 -6.46
N ILE A 42 -8.96 2.35 -7.78
CA ILE A 42 -8.83 3.67 -8.39
C ILE A 42 -10.02 4.57 -7.99
N ARG A 43 -11.24 4.06 -8.00
CA ARG A 43 -12.42 4.80 -7.52
C ARG A 43 -12.29 5.21 -6.06
N PHE A 44 -11.83 4.32 -5.21
CA PHE A 44 -11.57 4.65 -3.81
C PHE A 44 -10.56 5.80 -3.68
N MET A 45 -9.49 5.80 -4.49
CA MET A 45 -8.52 6.90 -4.50
C MET A 45 -9.13 8.21 -5.02
N GLU A 46 -9.98 8.12 -6.05
CA GLU A 46 -10.71 9.27 -6.58
C GLU A 46 -11.61 9.91 -5.51
N ASP A 47 -12.45 9.11 -4.87
CA ASP A 47 -13.32 9.57 -3.78
C ASP A 47 -12.51 10.17 -2.62
N PHE A 48 -11.39 9.55 -2.29
CA PHE A 48 -10.49 10.05 -1.23
C PHE A 48 -9.91 11.41 -1.59
N VAL A 49 -9.44 11.58 -2.81
CA VAL A 49 -8.82 12.84 -3.28
C VAL A 49 -9.88 13.92 -3.52
N GLN A 50 -11.09 13.58 -3.93
CA GLN A 50 -12.17 14.54 -4.12
C GLN A 50 -12.73 15.07 -2.79
N ASN A 51 -12.66 14.30 -1.71
CA ASN A 51 -13.17 14.73 -0.41
C ASN A 51 -12.28 15.81 0.22
N PRO A 52 -12.80 17.04 0.44
CA PRO A 52 -12.04 18.15 1.04
C PRO A 52 -11.47 17.83 2.43
N ALA A 53 -12.18 17.00 3.21
CA ALA A 53 -11.74 16.59 4.54
C ALA A 53 -10.38 15.84 4.52
N ASN A 54 -10.02 15.25 3.38
CA ASN A 54 -8.78 14.51 3.21
C ASN A 54 -7.62 15.37 2.67
N LYS A 55 -7.77 16.70 2.63
CA LYS A 55 -6.74 17.59 2.06
C LYS A 55 -5.35 17.38 2.67
N TYR A 56 -5.29 17.11 3.96
CA TYR A 56 -4.03 16.93 4.68
C TYR A 56 -3.74 15.47 5.04
N ASN A 57 -4.49 14.53 4.47
CA ASN A 57 -4.27 13.11 4.66
C ASN A 57 -3.45 12.54 3.50
N LEU A 58 -2.57 11.59 3.81
CA LEU A 58 -1.77 10.89 2.81
C LEU A 58 -2.67 10.11 1.87
N VAL A 59 -2.51 10.32 0.58
CA VAL A 59 -3.20 9.52 -0.44
C VAL A 59 -2.67 8.09 -0.40
N PRO A 60 -3.55 7.08 -0.28
CA PRO A 60 -3.13 5.68 -0.30
C PRO A 60 -2.45 5.35 -1.64
N VAL A 61 -1.23 4.83 -1.59
CA VAL A 61 -0.56 4.30 -2.78
C VAL A 61 -1.00 2.85 -2.95
N LEU A 62 -1.80 2.60 -3.98
CA LEU A 62 -2.18 1.25 -4.36
C LEU A 62 -1.19 0.76 -5.41
N MET A 63 -0.61 -0.42 -5.21
CA MET A 63 0.52 -0.95 -5.98
C MET A 63 0.32 -1.01 -7.51
N ASN A 64 -0.90 -0.81 -7.99
CA ASN A 64 -1.26 -0.99 -9.40
C ASN A 64 -1.54 0.31 -10.16
N VAL A 65 -1.46 1.47 -9.50
CA VAL A 65 -1.38 2.72 -10.23
C VAL A 65 0.08 2.90 -10.60
N GLN A 66 0.45 2.52 -11.84
CA GLN A 66 1.78 2.77 -12.39
C GLN A 66 2.02 4.29 -12.40
N GLU A 67 2.50 4.79 -11.29
CA GLU A 67 3.27 6.01 -11.30
C GLU A 67 4.64 5.62 -11.87
N GLY A 68 4.97 6.15 -13.05
CA GLY A 68 6.32 5.98 -13.61
C GLY A 68 7.38 6.29 -12.56
N GLU A 69 8.55 5.71 -12.73
CA GLU A 69 9.69 5.74 -11.81
C GLU A 69 9.84 7.07 -11.06
N LYS A 70 10.08 6.97 -9.73
CA LYS A 70 10.51 8.03 -8.79
C LYS A 70 10.03 9.44 -9.15
N GLY A 71 8.90 9.85 -8.62
CA GLY A 71 8.41 11.22 -8.74
C GLY A 71 6.98 11.36 -9.24
N GLY A 72 6.17 10.33 -9.18
CA GLY A 72 4.75 10.39 -9.51
C GLY A 72 4.00 11.43 -8.66
N SER A 73 2.93 11.97 -9.20
CA SER A 73 2.15 13.05 -8.57
C SER A 73 1.65 12.70 -7.17
N ILE A 74 1.30 11.42 -6.91
CA ILE A 74 0.84 10.94 -5.61
C ILE A 74 2.00 10.93 -4.62
N THR A 75 3.14 10.40 -5.02
CA THR A 75 4.35 10.36 -4.19
C THR A 75 4.78 11.77 -3.80
N THR A 76 4.87 12.69 -4.77
CA THR A 76 5.24 14.09 -4.54
C THR A 76 4.24 14.81 -3.62
N TYR A 77 2.94 14.57 -3.81
CA TYR A 77 1.91 15.11 -2.92
C TYR A 77 2.09 14.62 -1.48
N ASN A 78 2.30 13.32 -1.31
CA ASN A 78 2.51 12.72 0.01
C ASN A 78 3.80 13.23 0.68
N GLU A 79 4.88 13.43 -0.07
CA GLU A 79 6.12 14.04 0.44
C GLU A 79 5.90 15.48 0.91
N LEU A 80 5.16 16.28 0.13
CA LEU A 80 4.79 17.64 0.54
C LEU A 80 3.97 17.66 1.83
N LEU A 81 3.03 16.72 1.99
CA LEU A 81 2.24 16.58 3.22
C LEU A 81 3.13 16.22 4.43
N VAL A 82 4.05 15.26 4.26
CA VAL A 82 4.99 14.88 5.32
C VAL A 82 5.88 16.07 5.71
N ASN A 83 6.37 16.83 4.73
CA ASN A 83 7.17 18.02 4.98
C ASN A 83 6.37 19.10 5.72
N ARG A 84 5.12 19.35 5.31
CA ARG A 84 4.23 20.27 6.01
C ARG A 84 4.01 19.86 7.46
N GLN A 85 3.77 18.60 7.72
CA GLN A 85 3.57 18.07 9.06
C GLN A 85 4.81 18.22 9.94
N ARG A 86 5.99 17.99 9.35
CA ARG A 86 7.28 18.19 10.04
C ARG A 86 7.52 19.66 10.40
N MET A 87 7.13 20.58 9.51
CA MET A 87 7.22 22.01 9.79
C MET A 87 6.25 22.46 10.88
N LEU A 88 5.04 21.92 10.93
CA LEU A 88 4.05 22.23 11.99
C LEU A 88 4.55 21.86 13.39
N GLN A 89 5.41 20.84 13.52
CA GLN A 89 6.00 20.47 14.81
C GLN A 89 7.03 21.51 15.30
N ASN A 90 7.62 22.28 14.39
CA ASN A 90 8.74 23.19 14.69
C ASN A 90 8.39 24.68 14.47
N SER A 91 7.19 25.01 13.99
CA SER A 91 6.79 26.37 13.64
C SER A 91 5.32 26.60 13.98
N LYS A 92 4.96 27.85 14.30
CA LYS A 92 3.55 28.25 14.50
C LYS A 92 2.80 28.25 13.17
N GLU A 93 1.49 27.98 13.21
CA GLU A 93 0.60 27.97 12.02
C GLU A 93 0.56 29.30 11.25
N ASP A 94 0.83 30.43 11.91
CA ASP A 94 0.85 31.78 11.30
C ASP A 94 2.07 32.04 10.39
N ASN A 95 2.96 31.08 10.21
CA ASN A 95 4.12 31.25 9.34
C ASN A 95 3.69 31.36 7.86
N PRO A 96 4.05 32.44 7.14
CA PRO A 96 3.68 32.64 5.73
C PRO A 96 4.09 31.50 4.80
N LEU A 97 5.07 30.68 5.17
CA LEU A 97 5.50 29.51 4.42
C LEU A 97 4.38 28.47 4.29
N PHE A 98 3.48 28.34 5.28
CA PHE A 98 2.33 27.41 5.17
C PHE A 98 1.37 27.84 4.08
N THR A 99 1.15 29.13 3.85
CA THR A 99 0.31 29.63 2.75
C THR A 99 0.88 29.23 1.38
N VAL A 100 2.21 29.26 1.24
CA VAL A 100 2.88 28.82 0.00
C VAL A 100 2.77 27.33 -0.18
N MET A 101 3.02 26.55 0.89
CA MET A 101 2.90 25.08 0.87
C MET A 101 1.48 24.65 0.58
N ASP A 102 0.48 25.29 1.16
CA ASP A 102 -0.93 24.95 0.92
C ASP A 102 -1.36 25.22 -0.53
N LYS A 103 -0.83 26.27 -1.16
CA LYS A 103 -1.02 26.49 -2.60
C LYS A 103 -0.35 25.41 -3.46
N GLN A 104 0.86 24.99 -3.10
CA GLN A 104 1.54 23.89 -3.77
C GLN A 104 0.78 22.57 -3.62
N LEU A 105 0.29 22.29 -2.41
CA LEU A 105 -0.55 21.13 -2.13
C LEU A 105 -1.84 21.14 -2.97
N ASP A 106 -2.51 22.29 -3.09
CA ASP A 106 -3.72 22.41 -3.91
C ASP A 106 -3.43 22.17 -5.42
N GLN A 107 -2.30 22.67 -5.91
CA GLN A 107 -1.87 22.41 -7.29
C GLN A 107 -1.53 20.92 -7.49
N MET A 108 -0.77 20.34 -6.57
CA MET A 108 -0.38 18.94 -6.66
C MET A 108 -1.58 18.01 -6.51
N ARG A 109 -2.57 18.36 -5.65
CA ARG A 109 -3.82 17.61 -5.52
C ARG A 109 -4.61 17.54 -6.82
N LYS A 110 -4.63 18.64 -7.60
CA LYS A 110 -5.22 18.66 -8.95
C LYS A 110 -4.47 17.73 -9.89
N SER A 111 -3.15 17.73 -9.83
CA SER A 111 -2.32 16.81 -10.61
C SER A 111 -2.58 15.34 -10.24
N VAL A 112 -2.69 15.04 -8.95
CA VAL A 112 -3.07 13.70 -8.45
C VAL A 112 -4.45 13.29 -8.98
N ALA A 113 -5.45 14.18 -8.90
CA ALA A 113 -6.79 13.89 -9.40
C ALA A 113 -6.77 13.61 -10.93
N LEU A 114 -5.97 14.34 -11.68
CA LEU A 114 -5.81 14.10 -13.13
C LEU A 114 -5.13 12.76 -13.40
N THR A 115 -4.09 12.40 -12.64
CA THR A 115 -3.41 11.10 -12.74
C THR A 115 -4.37 9.96 -12.47
N ILE A 116 -5.19 10.06 -11.42
CA ILE A 116 -6.20 9.06 -11.08
C ILE A 116 -7.24 8.94 -12.20
N LYS A 117 -7.72 10.07 -12.73
CA LYS A 117 -8.67 10.07 -13.84
C LYS A 117 -8.10 9.40 -15.09
N ASN A 118 -6.86 9.72 -15.46
CA ASN A 118 -6.19 9.11 -16.61
C ASN A 118 -6.02 7.58 -16.40
N ALA A 119 -5.67 7.15 -15.17
CA ALA A 119 -5.61 5.74 -14.84
C ALA A 119 -6.97 5.05 -14.97
N GLN A 120 -8.05 5.70 -14.55
CA GLN A 120 -9.42 5.20 -14.70
C GLN A 120 -9.82 5.08 -16.18
N GLU A 121 -9.51 6.07 -17.00
CA GLU A 121 -9.79 6.05 -18.44
C GLU A 121 -9.01 4.92 -19.13
N SER A 122 -7.72 4.78 -18.84
CA SER A 122 -6.89 3.70 -19.37
C SER A 122 -7.43 2.32 -18.97
N LEU A 123 -7.82 2.16 -17.72
CA LEU A 123 -8.42 0.92 -17.22
C LEU A 123 -9.73 0.60 -17.95
N ASN A 124 -10.60 1.59 -18.13
CA ASN A 124 -11.88 1.42 -18.83
C ASN A 124 -11.68 0.99 -20.29
N LEU A 125 -10.66 1.55 -20.96
CA LEU A 125 -10.30 1.13 -22.33
C LEU A 125 -9.82 -0.32 -22.36
N THR A 126 -8.97 -0.70 -21.42
CA THR A 126 -8.49 -2.09 -21.30
C THR A 126 -9.63 -3.06 -21.00
N LEU A 127 -10.53 -2.72 -20.09
CA LEU A 127 -11.73 -3.52 -19.80
C LEU A 127 -12.63 -3.67 -21.01
N LYS A 128 -12.83 -2.59 -21.78
CA LYS A 128 -13.62 -2.62 -23.01
C LYS A 128 -13.00 -3.56 -24.05
N ASP A 129 -11.67 -3.52 -24.22
CA ASP A 129 -10.96 -4.41 -25.14
C ASP A 129 -11.06 -5.88 -24.68
N LEU A 130 -10.86 -6.16 -23.40
CA LEU A 130 -10.99 -7.50 -22.83
C LEU A 130 -12.42 -8.06 -22.99
N LYS A 131 -13.45 -7.25 -22.72
CA LYS A 131 -14.87 -7.64 -22.90
C LYS A 131 -15.21 -7.85 -24.38
N ALA A 132 -14.61 -7.10 -25.29
CA ALA A 132 -14.76 -7.30 -26.72
C ALA A 132 -14.12 -8.64 -27.17
N LYS A 133 -12.93 -8.96 -26.64
CA LYS A 133 -12.27 -10.25 -26.88
C LYS A 133 -13.05 -11.42 -26.30
N GLU A 134 -13.58 -11.28 -25.08
CA GLU A 134 -14.46 -12.26 -24.46
C GLU A 134 -15.67 -12.54 -25.36
N LYS A 135 -16.34 -11.48 -25.84
CA LYS A 135 -17.49 -11.63 -26.76
C LYS A 135 -17.10 -12.32 -28.06
N ALA A 136 -15.97 -11.95 -28.66
CA ALA A 136 -15.51 -12.57 -29.91
C ALA A 136 -15.24 -14.08 -29.74
N ILE A 137 -14.74 -14.52 -28.59
CA ILE A 137 -14.58 -15.94 -28.29
C ILE A 137 -15.94 -16.61 -28.12
N LEU A 138 -16.86 -15.99 -27.39
CA LEU A 138 -18.22 -16.51 -27.23
C LEU A 138 -18.95 -16.66 -28.57
N ASP A 139 -18.79 -15.68 -29.47
CA ASP A 139 -19.37 -15.72 -30.81
C ASP A 139 -18.79 -16.88 -31.67
N LYS A 140 -17.48 -17.13 -31.56
CA LYS A 140 -16.81 -18.28 -32.20
C LYS A 140 -17.31 -19.61 -31.64
N MET A 141 -17.60 -19.65 -30.35
CA MET A 141 -18.19 -20.81 -29.67
C MET A 141 -19.69 -20.96 -29.97
N GLY A 142 -20.31 -20.01 -30.64
CA GLY A 142 -21.73 -20.01 -30.98
C GLY A 142 -22.21 -21.22 -31.82
N ASN A 143 -21.27 -21.89 -32.50
CA ASN A 143 -21.53 -23.14 -33.23
C ASN A 143 -21.42 -24.42 -32.38
N VAL A 144 -21.03 -24.26 -31.10
CA VAL A 144 -20.93 -25.39 -30.15
C VAL A 144 -22.32 -25.77 -29.64
N PRO A 145 -22.62 -27.07 -29.45
CA PRO A 145 -23.88 -27.51 -28.91
C PRO A 145 -24.30 -26.81 -27.63
N THR A 146 -25.59 -26.62 -27.42
CA THR A 146 -26.14 -25.86 -26.29
C THR A 146 -25.64 -26.39 -24.94
N GLN A 147 -25.45 -27.70 -24.82
CA GLN A 147 -24.93 -28.36 -23.63
C GLN A 147 -23.48 -27.96 -23.28
N GLU A 148 -22.64 -27.82 -24.32
CA GLU A 148 -21.25 -27.36 -24.14
C GLU A 148 -21.20 -25.88 -23.73
N ARG A 149 -22.10 -25.04 -24.30
CA ARG A 149 -22.22 -23.63 -23.87
C ARG A 149 -22.67 -23.49 -22.42
N GLU A 150 -23.63 -24.25 -21.97
CA GLU A 150 -24.05 -24.23 -20.55
C GLU A 150 -22.93 -24.71 -19.63
N PHE A 151 -22.22 -25.79 -20.01
CA PHE A 151 -21.08 -26.27 -19.28
C PHE A 151 -19.98 -25.18 -19.13
N MET A 152 -19.72 -24.47 -20.22
CA MET A 152 -18.75 -23.38 -20.24
C MET A 152 -19.15 -22.21 -19.32
N ASN A 153 -20.48 -21.88 -19.32
CA ASN A 153 -20.97 -20.83 -18.40
C ASN A 153 -20.77 -21.25 -16.93
N TYR A 154 -21.09 -22.50 -16.57
CA TYR A 154 -20.87 -22.99 -15.19
C TYR A 154 -19.38 -22.99 -14.81
N LYS A 155 -18.51 -23.37 -15.76
CA LYS A 155 -17.06 -23.35 -15.55
C LYS A 155 -16.55 -21.92 -15.36
N ARG A 156 -17.01 -21.00 -16.20
CA ARG A 156 -16.73 -19.57 -16.08
C ARG A 156 -17.08 -19.03 -14.69
N ASP A 157 -18.33 -19.26 -14.28
CA ASP A 157 -18.84 -18.72 -13.00
C ASP A 157 -18.06 -19.27 -11.81
N GLN A 158 -17.63 -20.53 -11.88
CA GLN A 158 -16.76 -21.13 -10.87
C GLN A 158 -15.38 -20.47 -10.83
N GLU A 159 -14.76 -20.24 -11.98
CA GLU A 159 -13.42 -19.65 -12.08
C GLU A 159 -13.40 -18.18 -11.67
N ILE A 160 -14.44 -17.41 -12.04
CA ILE A 160 -14.62 -16.04 -11.56
C ILE A 160 -14.72 -16.02 -10.03
N ALA A 161 -15.56 -16.87 -9.44
CA ALA A 161 -15.73 -16.95 -8.01
C ALA A 161 -14.40 -17.29 -7.29
N GLN A 162 -13.62 -18.21 -7.84
CA GLN A 162 -12.30 -18.56 -7.31
C GLN A 162 -11.31 -17.40 -7.45
N GLY A 163 -11.29 -16.71 -8.60
CA GLY A 163 -10.43 -15.55 -8.83
C GLY A 163 -10.74 -14.41 -7.85
N VAL A 164 -12.01 -14.06 -7.71
CA VAL A 164 -12.47 -13.05 -6.75
C VAL A 164 -12.08 -13.42 -5.31
N TYR A 165 -12.27 -14.69 -4.93
CA TYR A 165 -11.90 -15.18 -3.60
C TYR A 165 -10.40 -15.00 -3.33
N LEU A 166 -9.54 -15.36 -4.29
CA LEU A 166 -8.08 -15.20 -4.14
C LEU A 166 -7.66 -13.74 -4.04
N ILE A 167 -8.26 -12.85 -4.86
CA ILE A 167 -7.98 -11.41 -4.79
C ILE A 167 -8.42 -10.83 -3.43
N LEU A 168 -9.60 -11.21 -2.96
CA LEU A 168 -10.09 -10.76 -1.64
C LEU A 168 -9.21 -11.28 -0.51
N LEU A 169 -8.74 -12.54 -0.60
CA LEU A 169 -7.82 -13.10 0.37
C LEU A 169 -6.50 -12.31 0.40
N GLN A 170 -5.92 -12.04 -0.78
CA GLN A 170 -4.70 -11.24 -0.90
C GLN A 170 -4.90 -9.83 -0.32
N LYS A 171 -6.00 -9.17 -0.64
CA LYS A 171 -6.30 -7.83 -0.10
C LYS A 171 -6.49 -7.84 1.41
N ARG A 172 -7.11 -8.91 1.95
CA ARG A 172 -7.22 -9.09 3.39
C ARG A 172 -5.85 -9.22 4.05
N GLU A 173 -4.97 -10.05 3.49
CA GLU A 173 -3.60 -10.23 4.02
C GLU A 173 -2.77 -8.92 3.91
N GLU A 174 -2.86 -8.20 2.79
CA GLU A 174 -2.22 -6.88 2.65
C GLU A 174 -2.73 -5.88 3.71
N ALA A 175 -4.04 -5.87 3.98
CA ALA A 175 -4.63 -5.02 5.00
C ALA A 175 -4.17 -5.39 6.41
N LEU A 176 -4.09 -6.69 6.73
CA LEU A 176 -3.58 -7.18 8.01
C LEU A 176 -2.10 -6.83 8.20
N LEU A 177 -1.27 -6.97 7.16
CA LEU A 177 0.13 -6.57 7.19
C LEU A 177 0.31 -5.06 7.42
N LYS A 178 -0.55 -4.23 6.80
CA LYS A 178 -0.54 -2.78 7.01
C LYS A 178 -0.98 -2.41 8.42
N LEU A 179 -2.00 -3.06 8.97
CA LEU A 179 -2.43 -2.89 10.36
C LEU A 179 -1.31 -3.24 11.34
N ASN A 180 -0.67 -4.39 11.17
CA ASN A 180 0.45 -4.82 12.02
C ASN A 180 1.65 -3.87 11.91
N LYS A 181 1.92 -3.34 10.72
CA LYS A 181 3.02 -2.38 10.51
C LYS A 181 2.71 -0.99 11.10
N SER A 182 1.45 -0.59 11.17
CA SER A 182 1.05 0.66 11.82
C SER A 182 1.05 0.55 13.35
N MET A 183 0.74 -0.63 13.90
CA MET A 183 0.79 -0.87 15.35
C MET A 183 2.22 -0.97 15.88
N ASN A 184 3.19 -1.43 15.08
CA ASN A 184 4.59 -1.58 15.50
C ASN A 184 5.46 -0.33 15.27
N ARG A 185 4.88 0.85 15.03
CA ARG A 185 5.65 2.11 14.91
C ARG A 185 6.11 2.70 16.24
N ALA A 186 5.62 2.17 17.34
CA ALA A 186 6.18 2.44 18.67
C ALA A 186 7.06 1.27 19.09
N LEU A 187 8.18 1.08 18.43
CA LEU A 187 9.25 0.26 19.00
C LEU A 187 9.83 1.10 20.15
N ILE A 188 9.68 0.60 21.35
CA ILE A 188 10.47 1.09 22.49
C ILE A 188 11.92 0.70 22.15
N VAL A 189 12.68 1.68 21.63
CA VAL A 189 14.04 1.45 21.13
C VAL A 189 15.01 1.18 22.30
N ASP A 190 14.69 1.69 23.48
CA ASP A 190 15.41 1.39 24.72
C ASP A 190 14.52 1.66 25.93
N GLU A 191 14.43 0.72 26.85
CA GLU A 191 13.95 1.04 28.18
C GLU A 191 15.00 1.91 28.89
N ALA A 192 14.57 3.04 29.43
CA ALA A 192 15.43 3.88 30.21
C ALA A 192 15.92 3.07 31.43
N PHE A 193 17.13 2.55 31.34
CA PHE A 193 17.75 1.90 32.47
C PHE A 193 18.68 2.86 33.21
N VAL A 194 18.49 2.92 34.50
CA VAL A 194 19.38 3.65 35.38
C VAL A 194 20.54 2.71 35.77
N LYS A 195 21.76 3.07 35.38
CA LYS A 195 22.96 2.36 35.86
C LYS A 195 22.99 2.40 37.38
N SER A 196 22.96 1.25 38.01
CA SER A 196 22.99 1.11 39.46
C SER A 196 24.33 1.59 40.10
N THR A 197 25.35 1.79 39.28
CA THR A 197 26.64 2.33 39.72
C THR A 197 26.72 3.84 39.50
N PRO A 198 26.91 4.65 40.51
CA PRO A 198 27.03 6.11 40.35
C PRO A 198 28.25 6.44 39.48
N VAL A 199 28.02 7.30 38.48
CA VAL A 199 29.04 7.69 37.49
C VAL A 199 30.03 8.72 38.11
N ALA A 200 29.61 9.48 39.10
CA ALA A 200 30.44 10.46 39.82
C ALA A 200 29.89 10.70 41.25
N PRO A 201 30.69 11.05 42.22
CA PRO A 201 32.17 11.04 42.18
C PRO A 201 32.73 9.62 42.33
N ARG A 202 33.77 9.28 41.58
CA ARG A 202 34.46 7.99 41.76
C ARG A 202 35.19 8.04 43.10
N LYS A 203 34.78 7.18 44.04
CA LYS A 203 35.27 7.14 45.42
C LYS A 203 36.79 7.13 45.53
N LEU A 204 37.47 6.50 44.58
CA LEU A 204 38.92 6.44 44.51
C LEU A 204 39.58 7.80 44.25
N TYR A 205 39.04 8.61 43.33
CA TYR A 205 39.55 9.95 43.05
C TYR A 205 39.23 10.93 44.18
N ALA A 206 38.09 10.80 44.84
CA ALA A 206 37.76 11.59 46.01
C ALA A 206 38.72 11.28 47.18
N ALA A 207 39.01 10.02 47.44
CA ALA A 207 39.98 9.63 48.46
C ALA A 207 41.38 10.13 48.15
N LEU A 208 41.82 10.07 46.90
CA LEU A 208 43.13 10.55 46.45
C LEU A 208 43.25 12.05 46.57
N ALA A 209 42.20 12.81 46.27
CA ALA A 209 42.16 14.26 46.45
C ALA A 209 42.26 14.66 47.93
N VAL A 210 41.56 13.99 48.82
CA VAL A 210 41.65 14.23 50.28
C VAL A 210 43.04 13.89 50.79
N PHE A 211 43.64 12.78 50.36
CA PHE A 211 44.99 12.39 50.73
C PHE A 211 46.05 13.42 50.28
N LEU A 212 45.94 13.94 49.05
CA LEU A 212 46.81 14.99 48.53
C LEU A 212 46.67 16.28 49.34
N LEU A 213 45.45 16.67 49.69
CA LEU A 213 45.21 17.87 50.52
C LEU A 213 45.78 17.74 51.89
N THR A 214 45.73 16.58 52.54
CA THR A 214 46.31 16.36 53.87
C THR A 214 47.82 16.42 53.91
N ILE A 215 48.51 16.18 52.81
CA ILE A 215 49.93 16.27 52.68
C ILE A 215 50.37 17.72 52.29
N VAL A 216 49.68 18.29 51.30
CA VAL A 216 50.05 19.61 50.75
C VAL A 216 49.86 20.77 51.76
N VAL A 217 48.73 20.72 52.50
CA VAL A 217 48.36 21.80 53.43
C VAL A 217 49.45 21.99 54.57
N PRO A 218 49.86 20.91 55.25
CA PRO A 218 50.90 21.10 56.29
C PRO A 218 52.26 21.42 55.71
N VAL A 219 52.60 20.92 54.50
CA VAL A 219 53.87 21.28 53.85
C VAL A 219 53.91 22.78 53.48
N VAL A 220 52.84 23.29 52.89
CA VAL A 220 52.71 24.73 52.58
C VAL A 220 52.75 25.57 53.88
N TYR A 221 52.04 25.09 54.90
CA TYR A 221 52.09 25.80 56.21
C TYR A 221 53.51 25.86 56.83
N LEU A 222 54.30 24.80 56.73
CA LEU A 222 55.69 24.77 57.19
C LEU A 222 56.62 25.64 56.35
N PHE A 223 56.33 25.80 55.06
CA PHE A 223 57.14 26.61 54.16
C PHE A 223 56.82 28.12 54.23
N CYS A 224 55.62 28.50 54.68
CA CYS A 224 55.18 29.88 54.83
C CYS A 224 55.45 30.45 56.22
N LYS A 225 55.94 29.63 57.17
CA LYS A 225 56.35 30.06 58.50
C LYS A 225 57.85 30.12 58.57
#